data_89be572476ed1dc606a603067eb9fd45
#
_entry.id   89be572476ed1dc606a603067eb9fd45
#
_cell.length_a   1.000
_cell.length_b   1.000
_cell.length_c   1.000
_cell.angle_alpha   90.00
_cell.angle_beta   90.00
_cell.angle_gamma   90.00
#
_symmetry.space_group_name_H-M   'P 1'
#
loop_
_entity.id
_entity.type
_entity.pdbx_description
1 polymer ?
#
loop_
_entity_poly.entity_id
_entity_poly.type
_entity_poly.pdbx_seq_one_letter_code
_entity_poly.pdbx_strand_id
1 'polypeptide(L)'
;HLRKKEHQSDEYLKINPYGLLPTLKFPSGIILNQSLAILEYLDEVYPTPSILPLNPIDRAKVRSMAYAIALEIHPLNNLHVLNHLKDDFMADEVKIKSWFSKWVHKAFSPFEKILENDKEGGYYCFGDTPTLADICLFSQVVNNVRFDVDLSKYPNINSIYERCLTNDAFIKALPKNQPDAE
;
A
#
# COMPACT_ATOMS: atom_id res chain seq x y z
N HIS A 1 -5.21 -3.68 -17.14
CA HIS A 1 -5.28 -4.95 -16.42
C HIS A 1 -3.91 -5.60 -16.31
N LEU A 2 -3.40 -5.81 -15.07
CA LEU A 2 -2.01 -6.28 -14.82
C LEU A 2 -1.73 -7.68 -15.39
N ARG A 3 -2.66 -8.63 -15.23
CA ARG A 3 -2.49 -10.00 -15.76
C ARG A 3 -2.47 -10.05 -17.28
N LYS A 4 -3.20 -9.14 -17.95
CA LYS A 4 -3.21 -8.98 -19.40
C LYS A 4 -2.03 -8.16 -19.93
N LYS A 5 -1.16 -7.68 -19.04
CA LYS A 5 -0.01 -6.81 -19.34
C LYS A 5 -0.38 -5.51 -20.08
N GLU A 6 -1.61 -5.01 -19.92
CA GLU A 6 -2.09 -3.79 -20.57
C GLU A 6 -1.27 -2.55 -20.17
N HIS A 7 -0.72 -2.54 -18.94
CA HIS A 7 0.22 -1.52 -18.47
C HIS A 7 1.59 -1.53 -19.19
N GLN A 8 1.85 -2.54 -20.02
CA GLN A 8 3.04 -2.65 -20.88
C GLN A 8 2.73 -2.42 -22.35
N SER A 9 1.50 -2.07 -22.72
CA SER A 9 1.15 -1.75 -24.10
C SER A 9 1.78 -0.43 -24.55
N ASP A 10 2.05 -0.30 -25.85
CA ASP A 10 2.59 0.93 -26.42
C ASP A 10 1.71 2.15 -26.14
N GLU A 11 0.39 1.95 -26.06
CA GLU A 11 -0.57 3.00 -25.75
C GLU A 11 -0.41 3.49 -24.32
N TYR A 12 -0.29 2.56 -23.37
CA TYR A 12 -0.11 2.94 -21.97
C TYR A 12 1.28 3.51 -21.71
N LEU A 13 2.32 2.99 -22.32
CA LEU A 13 3.70 3.48 -22.18
C LEU A 13 3.87 4.93 -22.69
N LYS A 14 3.04 5.38 -23.64
CA LYS A 14 2.97 6.80 -24.04
C LYS A 14 2.41 7.68 -22.94
N ILE A 15 1.56 7.14 -22.04
CA ILE A 15 0.98 7.86 -20.92
C ILE A 15 1.91 7.78 -19.71
N ASN A 16 2.39 6.59 -19.39
CA ASN A 16 3.32 6.34 -18.28
C ASN A 16 4.49 5.49 -18.75
N PRO A 17 5.64 6.10 -19.05
CA PRO A 17 6.83 5.39 -19.55
C PRO A 17 7.38 4.34 -18.56
N TYR A 18 7.06 4.43 -17.26
CA TYR A 18 7.44 3.42 -16.29
C TYR A 18 6.68 2.09 -16.47
N GLY A 19 5.55 2.09 -17.20
CA GLY A 19 4.71 0.90 -17.33
C GLY A 19 4.18 0.39 -15.98
N LEU A 20 3.87 1.28 -15.05
CA LEU A 20 3.41 0.99 -13.69
C LEU A 20 2.06 1.65 -13.41
N LEU A 21 1.35 1.11 -12.43
CA LEU A 21 0.13 1.68 -11.86
C LEU A 21 0.42 2.21 -10.45
N PRO A 22 -0.30 3.24 -9.98
CA PRO A 22 -1.36 3.98 -10.67
C PRO A 22 -0.83 5.12 -11.57
N THR A 23 -1.72 5.62 -12.43
CA THR A 23 -1.53 6.84 -13.19
C THR A 23 -2.78 7.71 -13.07
N LEU A 24 -2.63 8.95 -12.63
CA LEU A 24 -3.71 9.94 -12.58
C LEU A 24 -3.56 10.90 -13.77
N LYS A 25 -4.57 10.92 -14.65
CA LYS A 25 -4.62 11.80 -15.82
C LYS A 25 -5.70 12.85 -15.64
N PHE A 26 -5.33 14.10 -15.79
CA PHE A 26 -6.25 15.25 -15.74
C PHE A 26 -6.86 15.57 -17.10
N PRO A 27 -8.03 16.24 -17.15
CA PRO A 27 -8.62 16.72 -18.39
C PRO A 27 -7.68 17.68 -19.17
N SER A 28 -6.79 18.40 -18.48
CA SER A 28 -5.76 19.26 -19.06
C SER A 28 -4.64 18.50 -19.78
N GLY A 29 -4.61 17.17 -19.65
CA GLY A 29 -3.53 16.33 -20.17
C GLY A 29 -2.37 16.13 -19.20
N ILE A 30 -2.34 16.79 -18.04
CA ILE A 30 -1.33 16.58 -16.99
C ILE A 30 -1.45 15.15 -16.46
N ILE A 31 -0.31 14.54 -16.19
CA ILE A 31 -0.20 13.15 -15.71
C ILE A 31 0.63 13.13 -14.43
N LEU A 32 0.12 12.48 -13.40
CA LEU A 32 0.85 12.16 -12.17
C LEU A 32 1.00 10.64 -12.05
N ASN A 33 2.18 10.24 -11.62
CA ASN A 33 2.55 8.86 -11.35
C ASN A 33 3.00 8.73 -9.90
N GLN A 34 3.16 7.50 -9.41
CA GLN A 34 3.52 7.15 -8.04
C GLN A 34 2.37 7.39 -7.05
N SER A 35 1.91 6.29 -6.44
CA SER A 35 0.75 6.30 -5.54
C SER A 35 0.89 7.30 -4.38
N LEU A 36 2.07 7.40 -3.77
CA LEU A 36 2.28 8.33 -2.66
C LEU A 36 2.19 9.78 -3.12
N ALA A 37 2.79 10.13 -4.27
CA ALA A 37 2.71 11.48 -4.82
C ALA A 37 1.27 11.86 -5.19
N ILE A 38 0.50 10.90 -5.74
CA ILE A 38 -0.91 11.10 -6.08
C ILE A 38 -1.74 11.30 -4.80
N LEU A 39 -1.51 10.50 -3.76
CA LEU A 39 -2.22 10.62 -2.48
C LEU A 39 -1.93 11.96 -1.79
N GLU A 40 -0.67 12.39 -1.74
CA GLU A 40 -0.32 13.69 -1.17
C GLU A 40 -0.89 14.85 -1.99
N TYR A 41 -0.86 14.77 -3.32
CA TYR A 41 -1.52 15.76 -4.18
C TYR A 41 -3.03 15.84 -3.89
N LEU A 42 -3.71 14.71 -3.75
CA LEU A 42 -5.13 14.68 -3.44
C LEU A 42 -5.43 15.26 -2.05
N ASP A 43 -4.57 15.03 -1.06
CA ASP A 43 -4.69 15.62 0.27
C ASP A 43 -4.53 17.15 0.25
N GLU A 44 -3.61 17.67 -0.57
CA GLU A 44 -3.41 19.11 -0.73
C GLU A 44 -4.59 19.80 -1.43
N VAL A 45 -5.20 19.14 -2.42
CA VAL A 45 -6.32 19.70 -3.19
C VAL A 45 -7.66 19.49 -2.49
N TYR A 46 -7.82 18.39 -1.77
CA TYR A 46 -9.04 18.00 -1.04
C TYR A 46 -8.74 17.73 0.44
N PRO A 47 -8.40 18.76 1.23
CA PRO A 47 -7.88 18.61 2.59
C PRO A 47 -8.94 18.25 3.64
N THR A 48 -10.15 17.89 3.25
CA THR A 48 -11.24 17.58 4.19
C THR A 48 -11.96 16.28 3.79
N PRO A 49 -11.78 15.20 4.54
CA PRO A 49 -10.81 15.04 5.64
C PRO A 49 -9.37 14.88 5.12
N SER A 50 -8.41 15.51 5.81
CA SER A 50 -6.99 15.33 5.47
C SER A 50 -6.48 13.95 5.93
N ILE A 51 -5.62 13.34 5.11
CA ILE A 51 -4.92 12.09 5.43
C ILE A 51 -3.53 12.35 6.06
N LEU A 52 -3.16 13.61 6.22
CA LEU A 52 -1.91 14.02 6.87
C LEU A 52 -2.18 15.05 7.97
N PRO A 53 -1.60 14.89 9.18
CA PRO A 53 -1.75 15.87 10.27
C PRO A 53 -1.24 17.27 9.89
N LEU A 54 -1.74 18.30 10.54
CA LEU A 54 -1.28 19.67 10.33
C LEU A 54 0.11 19.92 10.93
N ASN A 55 0.41 19.31 12.08
CA ASN A 55 1.71 19.47 12.73
C ASN A 55 2.82 18.83 11.89
N PRO A 56 3.92 19.54 11.58
CA PRO A 56 5.00 19.02 10.73
C PRO A 56 5.66 17.75 11.26
N ILE A 57 5.82 17.61 12.58
CA ILE A 57 6.42 16.42 13.21
C ILE A 57 5.50 15.23 13.05
N ASP A 58 4.20 15.41 13.29
CA ASP A 58 3.22 14.34 13.18
C ASP A 58 3.01 13.93 11.71
N ARG A 59 3.04 14.89 10.78
CA ARG A 59 3.10 14.59 9.33
C ARG A 59 4.30 13.71 8.99
N ALA A 60 5.46 14.03 9.56
CA ALA A 60 6.68 13.22 9.33
C ALA A 60 6.55 11.82 9.92
N LYS A 61 5.94 11.65 11.11
CA LYS A 61 5.66 10.34 11.70
C LYS A 61 4.73 9.52 10.80
N VAL A 62 3.60 10.09 10.38
CA VAL A 62 2.64 9.41 9.48
C VAL A 62 3.31 9.01 8.17
N ARG A 63 4.10 9.90 7.54
CA ARG A 63 4.88 9.57 6.35
C ARG A 63 5.89 8.45 6.61
N SER A 64 6.59 8.48 7.74
CA SER A 64 7.55 7.43 8.11
C SER A 64 6.86 6.06 8.19
N MET A 65 5.67 5.98 8.79
CA MET A 65 4.87 4.77 8.85
C MET A 65 4.40 4.32 7.46
N ALA A 66 3.88 5.24 6.64
CA ALA A 66 3.48 4.95 5.26
C ALA A 66 4.66 4.45 4.42
N TYR A 67 5.82 5.07 4.54
CA TYR A 67 7.03 4.73 3.78
C TYR A 67 7.65 3.41 4.21
N ALA A 68 7.54 3.02 5.49
CA ALA A 68 7.96 1.70 5.95
C ALA A 68 7.23 0.57 5.20
N ILE A 69 6.02 0.81 4.72
CA ILE A 69 5.26 -0.14 3.92
C ILE A 69 5.53 0.05 2.44
N ALA A 70 5.39 1.28 1.96
CA ALA A 70 5.44 1.56 0.53
C ALA A 70 6.84 1.45 -0.07
N LEU A 71 7.92 1.59 0.72
CA LEU A 71 9.30 1.53 0.24
C LEU A 71 10.06 0.28 0.68
N GLU A 72 9.67 -0.34 1.82
CA GLU A 72 10.40 -1.49 2.36
C GLU A 72 9.73 -2.84 2.04
N ILE A 73 8.44 -2.86 1.70
CA ILE A 73 7.71 -4.09 1.35
C ILE A 73 7.31 -4.09 -0.11
N HIS A 74 6.52 -3.08 -0.50
CA HIS A 74 5.84 -3.08 -1.80
C HIS A 74 6.77 -3.23 -3.01
N PRO A 75 7.91 -2.52 -3.12
CA PRO A 75 8.80 -2.66 -4.27
C PRO A 75 9.43 -4.04 -4.37
N LEU A 76 9.73 -4.66 -3.24
CA LEU A 76 10.37 -5.99 -3.17
C LEU A 76 9.39 -7.13 -3.49
N ASN A 77 8.11 -6.89 -3.21
CA ASN A 77 7.03 -7.85 -3.43
C ASN A 77 6.17 -7.52 -4.66
N ASN A 78 6.63 -6.56 -5.49
CA ASN A 78 5.95 -6.21 -6.72
C ASN A 78 6.05 -7.34 -7.76
N LEU A 79 5.02 -7.44 -8.60
CA LEU A 79 4.88 -8.52 -9.59
C LEU A 79 6.10 -8.66 -10.50
N HIS A 80 6.73 -7.57 -10.93
CA HIS A 80 7.92 -7.63 -11.79
C HIS A 80 9.12 -8.26 -11.07
N VAL A 81 9.29 -8.02 -9.76
CA VAL A 81 10.34 -8.67 -8.95
C VAL A 81 10.04 -10.15 -8.78
N LEU A 82 8.80 -10.50 -8.44
CA LEU A 82 8.41 -11.90 -8.26
C LEU A 82 8.53 -12.70 -9.57
N ASN A 83 8.18 -12.09 -10.71
CA ASN A 83 8.38 -12.72 -12.02
C ASN A 83 9.86 -12.90 -12.34
N HIS A 84 10.70 -11.89 -12.10
CA HIS A 84 12.14 -11.99 -12.29
C HIS A 84 12.75 -13.14 -11.46
N LEU A 85 12.31 -13.27 -10.20
CA LEU A 85 12.76 -14.40 -9.36
C LEU A 85 12.34 -15.75 -9.93
N LYS A 86 11.15 -15.86 -10.52
CA LYS A 86 10.67 -17.09 -11.17
C LYS A 86 11.44 -17.37 -12.46
N ASP A 87 11.54 -16.39 -13.33
CA ASP A 87 12.03 -16.57 -14.71
C ASP A 87 13.54 -16.67 -14.77
N ASP A 88 14.28 -15.82 -14.05
CA ASP A 88 15.75 -15.74 -14.13
C ASP A 88 16.45 -16.51 -13.00
N PHE A 89 15.82 -16.69 -11.84
CA PHE A 89 16.39 -17.41 -10.70
C PHE A 89 15.73 -18.76 -10.42
N MET A 90 14.79 -19.19 -11.27
CA MET A 90 14.10 -20.48 -11.17
C MET A 90 13.46 -20.70 -9.79
N ALA A 91 12.94 -19.62 -9.18
CA ALA A 91 12.29 -19.71 -7.90
C ALA A 91 10.90 -20.35 -8.05
N ASP A 92 10.69 -21.47 -7.37
CA ASP A 92 9.39 -22.10 -7.25
C ASP A 92 8.43 -21.31 -6.34
N GLU A 93 7.19 -21.75 -6.25
CA GLU A 93 6.17 -21.04 -5.45
C GLU A 93 6.50 -20.99 -3.95
N VAL A 94 7.21 -22.01 -3.43
CA VAL A 94 7.64 -22.03 -2.03
C VAL A 94 8.68 -20.94 -1.77
N LYS A 95 9.64 -20.78 -2.66
CA LYS A 95 10.66 -19.72 -2.58
C LYS A 95 10.04 -18.34 -2.74
N ILE A 96 9.08 -18.17 -3.67
CA ILE A 96 8.34 -16.92 -3.85
C ILE A 96 7.56 -16.56 -2.59
N LYS A 97 6.82 -17.52 -2.00
CA LYS A 97 6.09 -17.29 -0.74
C LYS A 97 7.05 -16.94 0.40
N SER A 98 8.18 -17.64 0.49
CA SER A 98 9.23 -17.36 1.49
C SER A 98 9.82 -15.95 1.32
N TRP A 99 10.14 -15.54 0.09
CA TRP A 99 10.61 -14.21 -0.23
C TRP A 99 9.58 -13.15 0.20
N PHE A 100 8.33 -13.32 -0.24
CA PHE A 100 7.24 -12.39 0.04
C PHE A 100 7.05 -12.21 1.55
N SER A 101 6.90 -13.31 2.28
CA SER A 101 6.70 -13.31 3.73
C SER A 101 7.89 -12.70 4.49
N LYS A 102 9.11 -12.96 4.05
CA LYS A 102 10.33 -12.39 4.66
C LYS A 102 10.30 -10.87 4.70
N TRP A 103 9.96 -10.23 3.58
CA TRP A 103 9.96 -8.78 3.50
C TRP A 103 8.78 -8.17 4.25
N VAL A 104 7.62 -8.82 4.26
CA VAL A 104 6.49 -8.43 5.11
C VAL A 104 6.90 -8.47 6.58
N HIS A 105 7.40 -9.58 7.06
CA HIS A 105 7.77 -9.72 8.48
C HIS A 105 8.91 -8.78 8.89
N LYS A 106 9.87 -8.51 7.98
CA LYS A 106 10.97 -7.57 8.25
C LYS A 106 10.47 -6.16 8.55
N ALA A 107 9.42 -5.70 7.86
CA ALA A 107 8.85 -4.37 8.07
C ALA A 107 7.73 -4.37 9.14
N PHE A 108 6.89 -5.39 9.17
CA PHE A 108 5.77 -5.45 10.11
C PHE A 108 6.23 -5.64 11.57
N SER A 109 7.33 -6.35 11.81
CA SER A 109 7.83 -6.53 13.18
C SER A 109 8.22 -5.22 13.87
N PRO A 110 9.02 -4.32 13.29
CA PRO A 110 9.26 -3.01 13.88
C PRO A 110 8.02 -2.10 13.85
N PHE A 111 7.16 -2.21 12.83
CA PHE A 111 5.92 -1.43 12.73
C PHE A 111 4.96 -1.76 13.89
N GLU A 112 4.76 -3.04 14.20
CA GLU A 112 3.96 -3.48 15.33
C GLU A 112 4.50 -2.91 16.66
N LYS A 113 5.82 -2.91 16.85
CA LYS A 113 6.44 -2.32 18.04
C LYS A 113 6.22 -0.80 18.14
N ILE A 114 6.18 -0.09 17.01
CA ILE A 114 5.85 1.35 17.00
C ILE A 114 4.42 1.54 17.51
N LEU A 115 3.48 0.73 17.03
CA LEU A 115 2.09 0.79 17.47
C LEU A 115 1.92 0.42 18.96
N GLU A 116 2.62 -0.62 19.43
CA GLU A 116 2.62 -1.02 20.85
C GLU A 116 3.13 0.08 21.79
N ASN A 117 4.09 0.88 21.34
CA ASN A 117 4.71 1.93 22.14
C ASN A 117 4.01 3.29 22.01
N ASP A 118 3.01 3.41 21.16
CA ASP A 118 2.22 4.64 21.04
C ASP A 118 1.30 4.80 22.25
N LYS A 119 1.75 5.65 23.20
CA LYS A 119 1.03 5.90 24.45
C LYS A 119 -0.21 6.76 24.29
N GLU A 120 -0.28 7.53 23.23
CA GLU A 120 -1.44 8.38 22.94
C GLU A 120 -2.55 7.55 22.29
N GLY A 121 -2.16 6.44 21.67
CA GLY A 121 -3.07 5.46 21.10
C GLY A 121 -3.98 6.05 20.02
N GLY A 122 -4.83 5.21 19.46
CA GLY A 122 -5.84 5.62 18.48
C GLY A 122 -6.48 4.41 17.85
N TYR A 123 -7.50 4.63 17.06
CA TYR A 123 -8.16 3.57 16.30
C TYR A 123 -7.44 3.23 14.99
N TYR A 124 -6.46 4.05 14.58
CA TYR A 124 -5.72 3.94 13.34
C TYR A 124 -4.20 4.00 13.61
N CYS A 125 -3.40 3.94 12.58
CA CYS A 125 -1.93 4.02 12.70
C CYS A 125 -1.46 5.27 13.45
N PHE A 126 -2.23 6.36 13.37
CA PHE A 126 -1.94 7.61 14.04
C PHE A 126 -3.25 8.32 14.42
N GLY A 127 -3.64 8.24 15.68
CA GLY A 127 -4.85 8.87 16.21
C GLY A 127 -6.17 8.19 15.79
N ASP A 128 -7.25 8.97 15.75
CA ASP A 128 -8.62 8.44 15.65
C ASP A 128 -9.24 8.51 14.26
N THR A 129 -8.51 9.04 13.29
CA THR A 129 -8.94 9.15 11.89
C THR A 129 -7.95 8.51 10.95
N PRO A 130 -8.41 7.93 9.81
CA PRO A 130 -7.51 7.33 8.82
C PRO A 130 -6.48 8.32 8.30
N THR A 131 -5.25 7.88 8.17
CA THR A 131 -4.13 8.65 7.64
C THR A 131 -3.52 7.97 6.41
N LEU A 132 -2.53 8.60 5.79
CA LEU A 132 -1.72 8.00 4.71
C LEU A 132 -1.11 6.65 5.14
N ALA A 133 -0.74 6.51 6.42
CA ALA A 133 -0.21 5.26 6.96
C ALA A 133 -1.23 4.12 6.89
N ASP A 134 -2.50 4.41 7.21
CA ASP A 134 -3.58 3.42 7.16
C ASP A 134 -3.90 2.98 5.73
N ILE A 135 -3.86 3.90 4.78
CA ILE A 135 -4.05 3.60 3.36
C ILE A 135 -2.98 2.62 2.87
N CYS A 136 -1.71 2.86 3.21
CA CYS A 136 -0.62 1.97 2.86
C CYS A 136 -0.72 0.63 3.59
N LEU A 137 -1.01 0.64 4.90
CA LEU A 137 -1.13 -0.57 5.71
C LEU A 137 -2.28 -1.46 5.23
N PHE A 138 -3.46 -0.88 5.03
CA PHE A 138 -4.63 -1.61 4.54
C PHE A 138 -4.34 -2.31 3.21
N SER A 139 -3.80 -1.58 2.25
CA SER A 139 -3.45 -2.12 0.94
C SER A 139 -2.45 -3.27 1.03
N GLN A 140 -1.46 -3.15 1.94
CA GLN A 140 -0.47 -4.20 2.15
C GLN A 140 -1.08 -5.42 2.84
N VAL A 141 -1.95 -5.24 3.84
CA VAL A 141 -2.62 -6.38 4.51
C VAL A 141 -3.53 -7.13 3.53
N VAL A 142 -4.29 -6.43 2.69
CA VAL A 142 -5.08 -7.05 1.61
C VAL A 142 -4.19 -7.92 0.70
N ASN A 143 -3.00 -7.42 0.35
CA ASN A 143 -2.05 -8.17 -0.47
C ASN A 143 -1.45 -9.36 0.30
N ASN A 144 -1.17 -9.21 1.60
CA ASN A 144 -0.65 -10.28 2.45
C ASN A 144 -1.64 -11.45 2.58
N VAL A 145 -2.94 -11.15 2.73
CA VAL A 145 -4.02 -12.15 2.75
C VAL A 145 -4.04 -12.94 1.44
N ARG A 146 -3.88 -12.26 0.30
CA ARG A 146 -3.82 -12.90 -1.01
C ARG A 146 -2.64 -13.88 -1.16
N PHE A 147 -1.50 -13.59 -0.50
CA PHE A 147 -0.31 -14.44 -0.51
C PHE A 147 -0.26 -15.41 0.69
N ASP A 148 -1.34 -15.49 1.47
CA ASP A 148 -1.45 -16.36 2.64
C ASP A 148 -0.26 -16.18 3.61
N VAL A 149 0.04 -14.92 3.96
CA VAL A 149 1.06 -14.57 4.94
C VAL A 149 0.45 -14.64 6.33
N ASP A 150 1.10 -15.35 7.24
CA ASP A 150 0.68 -15.42 8.64
C ASP A 150 0.91 -14.08 9.37
N LEU A 151 -0.17 -13.40 9.71
CA LEU A 151 -0.16 -12.12 10.43
C LEU A 151 -0.54 -12.26 11.92
N SER A 152 -0.64 -13.47 12.46
CA SER A 152 -1.04 -13.73 13.85
C SER A 152 -0.17 -13.04 14.90
N LYS A 153 1.07 -12.72 14.53
CA LYS A 153 2.06 -12.05 15.41
C LYS A 153 1.89 -10.53 15.51
N TYR A 154 0.93 -9.96 14.79
CA TYR A 154 0.75 -8.51 14.65
C TYR A 154 -0.66 -8.08 15.05
N PRO A 155 -1.00 -8.15 16.37
CA PRO A 155 -2.35 -7.87 16.85
C PRO A 155 -2.80 -6.42 16.60
N ASN A 156 -1.89 -5.42 16.76
CA ASN A 156 -2.24 -4.03 16.52
C ASN A 156 -2.47 -3.76 15.03
N ILE A 157 -1.62 -4.28 14.15
CA ILE A 157 -1.81 -4.20 12.69
C ILE A 157 -3.15 -4.84 12.29
N ASN A 158 -3.47 -6.01 12.82
CA ASN A 158 -4.74 -6.68 12.55
C ASN A 158 -5.93 -5.86 13.05
N SER A 159 -5.85 -5.29 14.25
CA SER A 159 -6.90 -4.44 14.82
C SER A 159 -7.17 -3.20 13.95
N ILE A 160 -6.11 -2.54 13.47
CA ILE A 160 -6.23 -1.39 12.55
C ILE A 160 -6.85 -1.82 11.21
N TYR A 161 -6.43 -2.97 10.66
CA TYR A 161 -7.01 -3.51 9.44
C TYR A 161 -8.52 -3.77 9.59
N GLU A 162 -8.93 -4.45 10.66
CA GLU A 162 -10.35 -4.69 10.98
C GLU A 162 -11.11 -3.37 11.16
N ARG A 163 -10.50 -2.37 11.77
CA ARG A 163 -11.07 -1.03 11.89
C ARG A 163 -11.27 -0.38 10.54
N CYS A 164 -10.31 -0.46 9.63
CA CYS A 164 -10.45 0.03 8.27
C CYS A 164 -11.62 -0.65 7.53
N LEU A 165 -11.85 -1.94 7.76
CA LEU A 165 -12.98 -2.68 7.20
C LEU A 165 -14.36 -2.22 7.70
N THR A 166 -14.43 -1.37 8.72
CA THR A 166 -15.69 -0.73 9.14
C THR A 166 -15.94 0.62 8.44
N ASN A 167 -14.99 1.11 7.65
CA ASN A 167 -15.09 2.38 6.94
C ASN A 167 -15.43 2.15 5.45
N ASP A 168 -16.52 2.76 5.00
CA ASP A 168 -17.05 2.60 3.64
C ASP A 168 -16.04 2.92 2.53
N ALA A 169 -15.14 3.91 2.75
CA ALA A 169 -14.14 4.28 1.76
C ALA A 169 -13.14 3.14 1.51
N PHE A 170 -12.68 2.48 2.58
CA PHE A 170 -11.79 1.31 2.45
C PHE A 170 -12.52 0.11 1.83
N ILE A 171 -13.77 -0.14 2.24
CA ILE A 171 -14.56 -1.23 1.68
C ILE A 171 -14.77 -1.03 0.17
N LYS A 172 -15.13 0.17 -0.25
CA LYS A 172 -15.31 0.51 -1.67
C LYS A 172 -14.01 0.38 -2.48
N ALA A 173 -12.86 0.63 -1.85
CA ALA A 173 -11.55 0.53 -2.49
C ALA A 173 -11.01 -0.92 -2.58
N LEU A 174 -11.65 -1.90 -1.94
CA LEU A 174 -11.20 -3.30 -2.04
C LEU A 174 -11.18 -3.78 -3.50
N PRO A 175 -10.14 -4.53 -3.92
CA PRO A 175 -10.04 -5.05 -5.30
C PRO A 175 -11.28 -5.82 -5.76
N LYS A 176 -11.87 -6.63 -4.87
CA LYS A 176 -13.08 -7.41 -5.16
C LYS A 176 -14.33 -6.56 -5.45
N ASN A 177 -14.32 -5.28 -5.09
CA ASN A 177 -15.44 -4.36 -5.28
C ASN A 177 -15.23 -3.43 -6.48
N GLN A 178 -14.15 -3.61 -7.25
CA GLN A 178 -13.88 -2.82 -8.45
C GLN A 178 -14.62 -3.38 -9.67
N PRO A 179 -14.94 -2.54 -10.69
CA PRO A 179 -15.64 -2.98 -11.90
C PRO A 179 -14.92 -4.05 -12.71
N ASP A 180 -13.60 -4.14 -12.59
CA ASP A 180 -12.71 -5.09 -13.26
C ASP A 180 -12.25 -6.25 -12.35
N ALA A 181 -12.95 -6.48 -11.23
CA ALA A 181 -12.66 -7.57 -10.31
C ALA A 181 -12.85 -8.94 -10.99
N GLU A 182 -11.90 -9.87 -10.76
CA GLU A 182 -11.91 -11.26 -11.22
C GLU A 182 -12.00 -12.25 -10.05
#